data_90a6100028625abf0f51a265e271dc3b
#
_entry.id   90a6100028625abf0f51a265e271dc3b
#
_cell.length_a   1.000
_cell.length_b   1.000
_cell.length_c   1.000
_cell.angle_alpha   90.00
_cell.angle_beta   90.00
_cell.angle_gamma   90.00
#
_symmetry.space_group_name_H-M   'P 1'
#
loop_
_entity.id
_entity.type
_entity.pdbx_description
1 polymer ?
#
loop_
_entity_poly.entity_id
_entity_poly.type
_entity_poly.pdbx_seq_one_letter_code
_entity_poly.pdbx_strand_id
1 'polypeptide(L)'
;KTDLLSIIPMAKKAINFPKYVKKAPCQEVVITDNPSLDKFPILKCWPQDGGSFITLPLVFTKNPKTGKRNVGMYRLQKYDSCTTGMHWHIHKNGADNCRDTKAMGGQRMEVAVAIGTDPVVTYAATAPLPRDIDEMVFAGFLRHKSVEMVKCKTVDVEVPAGAEIILEGYVDVDERRWEGPFGDHTGYYSLADYYPVFHITCITHRKNPIYASTIVGKPPMEDCFIAKATERLFLPLLQQAIPEVVDINMPLEGVFHDCIFVSIKKTYPMQAKKVMTALWGMGQMMFIKMIIVVDAHVNVQDEKEVWWRVFNNIDAKRDLMMVEGPLD
;
A
#
# COMPACT_ATOMS: atom_id res chain seq x y z
N LYS A 1 31.88 5.80 16.45
CA LYS A 1 30.69 5.98 17.33
C LYS A 1 30.05 7.30 16.90
N THR A 2 29.05 7.23 16.05
CA THR A 2 28.24 8.40 15.71
C THR A 2 27.46 8.77 16.97
N ASP A 3 27.67 9.99 17.44
CA ASP A 3 27.04 10.49 18.65
C ASP A 3 25.52 10.56 18.43
N LEU A 4 24.76 9.74 19.15
CA LEU A 4 23.29 9.66 19.03
C LEU A 4 22.65 11.05 19.22
N LEU A 5 23.27 11.91 19.99
CA LEU A 5 22.81 13.28 20.27
C LEU A 5 22.95 14.21 19.05
N SER A 6 23.87 13.93 18.12
CA SER A 6 24.03 14.72 16.89
C SER A 6 22.97 14.39 15.82
N ILE A 7 22.32 13.24 15.94
CA ILE A 7 21.27 12.79 14.99
C ILE A 7 19.91 13.44 15.32
N ILE A 8 19.65 13.75 16.59
CA ILE A 8 18.34 14.31 17.03
C ILE A 8 17.97 15.63 16.34
N PRO A 9 18.87 16.62 16.14
CA PRO A 9 18.53 17.85 15.42
C PRO A 9 18.28 17.61 13.92
N MET A 10 19.01 16.66 13.30
CA MET A 10 18.80 16.27 11.90
C MET A 10 17.47 15.54 11.72
N ALA A 11 17.13 14.61 12.61
CA ALA A 11 15.85 13.91 12.61
C ALA A 11 14.68 14.88 12.79
N LYS A 12 14.78 15.85 13.70
CA LYS A 12 13.75 16.90 13.88
C LYS A 12 13.57 17.80 12.64
N LYS A 13 14.62 18.05 11.87
CA LYS A 13 14.52 18.81 10.61
C LYS A 13 13.95 17.97 9.45
N ALA A 14 14.15 16.66 9.49
CA ALA A 14 13.65 15.74 8.46
C ALA A 14 12.15 15.39 8.66
N ILE A 15 11.65 15.42 9.87
CA ILE A 15 10.26 15.08 10.19
C ILE A 15 9.36 16.29 9.89
N ASN A 16 8.56 16.17 8.84
CA ASN A 16 7.58 17.18 8.44
C ASN A 16 6.16 16.69 8.82
N PHE A 17 5.72 17.02 10.05
CA PHE A 17 4.38 16.67 10.52
C PHE A 17 3.31 17.30 9.63
N PRO A 18 2.14 16.64 9.45
CA PRO A 18 1.01 17.20 8.74
C PRO A 18 0.58 18.56 9.31
N LYS A 19 0.18 19.47 8.43
CA LYS A 19 -0.37 20.78 8.80
C LYS A 19 -1.87 20.81 8.52
N TYR A 20 -2.65 21.24 9.50
CA TYR A 20 -4.10 21.33 9.35
C TYR A 20 -4.52 22.70 8.84
N VAL A 21 -5.30 22.71 7.76
CA VAL A 21 -5.84 23.91 7.12
C VAL A 21 -7.36 23.96 7.26
N LYS A 22 -7.94 25.18 7.27
CA LYS A 22 -9.40 25.37 7.42
C LYS A 22 -10.13 25.37 6.07
N LYS A 23 -9.43 25.66 4.98
CA LYS A 23 -9.95 25.70 3.61
C LYS A 23 -9.03 24.91 2.70
N ALA A 24 -9.59 24.15 1.78
CA ALA A 24 -8.84 23.26 0.91
C ALA A 24 -9.43 23.20 -0.51
N PRO A 25 -8.59 23.07 -1.54
CA PRO A 25 -9.05 22.87 -2.92
C PRO A 25 -9.98 21.68 -3.08
N CYS A 26 -9.74 20.58 -2.39
CA CYS A 26 -10.61 19.38 -2.44
C CYS A 26 -12.02 19.61 -1.87
N GLN A 27 -12.32 20.79 -1.32
CA GLN A 27 -13.62 21.13 -0.74
C GLN A 27 -14.25 22.37 -1.42
N GLU A 28 -13.84 22.71 -2.65
CA GLU A 28 -14.45 23.81 -3.41
C GLU A 28 -15.90 23.53 -3.78
N VAL A 29 -16.22 22.25 -4.04
CA VAL A 29 -17.57 21.76 -4.26
C VAL A 29 -17.89 20.75 -3.16
N VAL A 30 -19.09 20.85 -2.56
CA VAL A 30 -19.57 19.96 -1.50
C VAL A 30 -20.94 19.44 -1.90
N ILE A 31 -21.11 18.12 -1.95
CA ILE A 31 -22.34 17.45 -2.37
C ILE A 31 -22.77 16.52 -1.23
N THR A 32 -23.78 16.94 -0.48
CA THR A 32 -24.41 16.15 0.60
C THR A 32 -25.77 15.60 0.18
N ASP A 33 -26.45 16.28 -0.73
CA ASP A 33 -27.72 15.84 -1.27
C ASP A 33 -27.49 14.96 -2.50
N ASN A 34 -27.84 13.68 -2.39
CA ASN A 34 -27.69 12.68 -3.45
C ASN A 34 -26.27 12.62 -4.04
N PRO A 35 -25.23 12.38 -3.22
CA PRO A 35 -23.88 12.23 -3.74
C PRO A 35 -23.85 11.05 -4.72
N SER A 36 -23.27 11.28 -5.91
CA SER A 36 -23.26 10.26 -6.96
C SER A 36 -21.90 10.08 -7.60
N LEU A 37 -21.42 8.84 -7.61
CA LEU A 37 -20.22 8.40 -8.32
C LEU A 37 -20.37 8.43 -9.84
N ASP A 38 -21.61 8.53 -10.37
CA ASP A 38 -21.87 8.54 -11.81
C ASP A 38 -21.32 9.79 -12.51
N LYS A 39 -20.95 10.80 -11.72
CA LYS A 39 -20.30 12.03 -12.20
C LYS A 39 -18.82 11.83 -12.57
N PHE A 40 -18.22 10.72 -12.17
CA PHE A 40 -16.78 10.47 -12.36
C PHE A 40 -16.55 9.32 -13.34
N PRO A 41 -15.47 9.35 -14.14
CA PRO A 41 -15.16 8.34 -15.14
C PRO A 41 -14.51 7.11 -14.50
N ILE A 42 -15.24 6.42 -13.61
CA ILE A 42 -14.77 5.20 -12.95
C ILE A 42 -14.73 4.07 -13.98
N LEU A 43 -13.55 3.49 -14.17
CA LEU A 43 -13.28 2.57 -15.28
C LEU A 43 -13.68 1.13 -14.95
N LYS A 44 -14.23 0.42 -15.93
CA LYS A 44 -14.15 -1.02 -16.03
C LYS A 44 -12.92 -1.33 -16.88
N CYS A 45 -11.83 -1.81 -16.26
CA CYS A 45 -10.53 -1.91 -16.92
C CYS A 45 -10.43 -3.14 -17.84
N TRP A 46 -11.02 -4.27 -17.43
CA TRP A 46 -10.93 -5.54 -18.16
C TRP A 46 -12.29 -6.13 -18.46
N PRO A 47 -12.45 -6.91 -19.56
CA PRO A 47 -13.76 -7.41 -19.98
C PRO A 47 -14.52 -8.21 -18.95
N GLN A 48 -13.82 -8.99 -18.11
CA GLN A 48 -14.44 -9.87 -17.11
C GLN A 48 -14.46 -9.26 -15.71
N ASP A 49 -14.02 -7.99 -15.54
CA ASP A 49 -14.18 -7.30 -14.24
C ASP A 49 -15.66 -7.33 -13.82
N GLY A 50 -15.90 -7.55 -12.53
CA GLY A 50 -17.24 -7.58 -11.94
C GLY A 50 -18.01 -6.26 -12.03
N GLY A 51 -17.33 -5.18 -12.43
CA GLY A 51 -17.87 -3.84 -12.60
C GLY A 51 -16.78 -2.80 -12.81
N SER A 52 -17.12 -1.54 -12.57
CA SER A 52 -16.13 -0.46 -12.57
C SER A 52 -15.42 -0.38 -11.21
N PHE A 53 -14.13 -0.07 -11.22
CA PHE A 53 -13.31 0.00 -10.01
C PHE A 53 -12.58 1.34 -9.89
N ILE A 54 -12.54 1.88 -8.66
CA ILE A 54 -11.62 2.95 -8.29
C ILE A 54 -10.30 2.27 -7.93
N THR A 55 -9.24 2.55 -8.69
CA THR A 55 -7.99 1.79 -8.67
C THR A 55 -6.84 2.49 -7.93
N LEU A 56 -6.91 3.81 -7.69
CA LEU A 56 -5.95 4.58 -6.90
C LEU A 56 -6.59 5.33 -5.72
N PRO A 57 -7.48 4.70 -4.93
CA PRO A 57 -8.09 5.36 -3.79
C PRO A 57 -7.16 5.28 -2.58
N LEU A 58 -7.01 6.37 -1.86
CA LEU A 58 -6.39 6.40 -0.54
C LEU A 58 -7.47 6.37 0.52
N VAL A 59 -7.56 5.29 1.27
CA VAL A 59 -8.59 5.04 2.27
C VAL A 59 -8.10 5.45 3.64
N PHE A 60 -8.74 6.44 4.23
CA PHE A 60 -8.44 7.01 5.53
C PHE A 60 -9.40 6.45 6.57
N THR A 61 -8.87 5.90 7.64
CA THR A 61 -9.60 5.42 8.81
C THR A 61 -8.93 5.91 10.08
N LYS A 62 -9.65 5.88 11.21
CA LYS A 62 -9.06 6.09 12.54
C LYS A 62 -9.22 4.84 13.39
N ASN A 63 -8.19 4.51 14.13
CA ASN A 63 -8.28 3.46 15.13
C ASN A 63 -9.25 3.91 16.24
N PRO A 64 -10.32 3.16 16.53
CA PRO A 64 -11.35 3.60 17.47
C PRO A 64 -10.85 3.65 18.93
N LYS A 65 -9.75 2.95 19.25
CA LYS A 65 -9.16 2.92 20.59
C LYS A 65 -8.19 4.08 20.83
N THR A 66 -7.40 4.43 19.80
CA THR A 66 -6.29 5.37 19.93
C THR A 66 -6.51 6.69 19.23
N GLY A 67 -7.50 6.78 18.33
CA GLY A 67 -7.72 7.92 17.46
C GLY A 67 -6.64 8.11 16.37
N LYS A 68 -5.64 7.23 16.31
CA LYS A 68 -4.58 7.31 15.30
C LYS A 68 -5.14 7.05 13.91
N ARG A 69 -4.72 7.90 12.97
CA ARG A 69 -5.03 7.75 11.55
C ARG A 69 -4.25 6.58 10.95
N ASN A 70 -4.89 5.89 10.02
CA ASN A 70 -4.28 4.95 9.10
C ASN A 70 -4.70 5.29 7.67
N VAL A 71 -3.79 5.17 6.75
CA VAL A 71 -4.05 5.34 5.31
C VAL A 71 -3.56 4.11 4.57
N GLY A 72 -4.39 3.57 3.69
CA GLY A 72 -4.00 2.47 2.83
C GLY A 72 -4.63 2.59 1.45
N MET A 73 -4.00 1.99 0.46
CA MET A 73 -4.57 1.90 -0.89
C MET A 73 -5.31 0.56 -1.01
N TYR A 74 -6.61 0.63 -1.29
CA TYR A 74 -7.48 -0.55 -1.44
C TYR A 74 -8.46 -0.29 -2.57
N ARG A 75 -8.53 -1.15 -3.58
CA ARG A 75 -9.48 -1.02 -4.68
C ARG A 75 -10.93 -0.97 -4.19
N LEU A 76 -11.76 -0.22 -4.89
CA LEU A 76 -13.18 -0.08 -4.56
C LEU A 76 -14.03 -0.40 -5.78
N GLN A 77 -14.78 -1.49 -5.77
CA GLN A 77 -15.75 -1.79 -6.82
C GLN A 77 -16.98 -0.90 -6.65
N LYS A 78 -17.33 -0.15 -7.67
CA LYS A 78 -18.59 0.60 -7.70
C LYS A 78 -19.75 -0.37 -7.84
N TYR A 79 -20.67 -0.37 -6.88
CA TYR A 79 -21.91 -1.17 -6.94
C TYR A 79 -23.07 -0.36 -7.53
N ASP A 80 -23.21 0.88 -7.09
CA ASP A 80 -24.22 1.81 -7.54
C ASP A 80 -23.70 3.26 -7.44
N SER A 81 -24.62 4.24 -7.46
CA SER A 81 -24.26 5.67 -7.41
C SER A 81 -23.62 6.11 -6.10
N CYS A 82 -23.85 5.42 -4.99
CA CYS A 82 -23.42 5.84 -3.66
C CYS A 82 -22.80 4.72 -2.80
N THR A 83 -22.63 3.51 -3.34
CA THR A 83 -21.96 2.41 -2.61
C THR A 83 -20.86 1.77 -3.40
N THR A 84 -19.81 1.34 -2.68
CA THR A 84 -18.68 0.58 -3.24
C THR A 84 -18.32 -0.61 -2.36
N GLY A 85 -17.64 -1.60 -2.93
CA GLY A 85 -16.87 -2.57 -2.16
C GLY A 85 -15.69 -1.87 -1.48
N MET A 86 -15.20 -2.49 -0.41
CA MET A 86 -14.01 -2.06 0.30
C MET A 86 -13.08 -3.27 0.43
N HIS A 87 -12.10 -3.39 -0.45
CA HIS A 87 -11.26 -4.57 -0.57
C HIS A 87 -10.20 -4.65 0.55
N TRP A 88 -10.64 -4.87 1.77
CA TRP A 88 -9.74 -5.04 2.91
C TRP A 88 -9.40 -6.51 3.13
N HIS A 89 -8.16 -6.89 2.86
CA HIS A 89 -7.63 -8.17 3.34
C HIS A 89 -7.60 -8.20 4.87
N ILE A 90 -7.79 -9.39 5.44
CA ILE A 90 -7.93 -9.59 6.89
C ILE A 90 -6.73 -9.13 7.72
N HIS A 91 -5.55 -9.11 7.13
CA HIS A 91 -4.29 -8.72 7.78
C HIS A 91 -3.94 -7.23 7.63
N LYS A 92 -4.78 -6.42 6.97
CA LYS A 92 -4.53 -4.99 6.76
C LYS A 92 -5.12 -4.14 7.88
N ASN A 93 -4.47 -2.99 8.16
CA ASN A 93 -4.85 -2.08 9.23
C ASN A 93 -6.31 -1.56 9.12
N GLY A 94 -6.82 -1.35 7.90
CA GLY A 94 -8.22 -0.97 7.69
C GLY A 94 -9.20 -2.02 8.21
N ALA A 95 -8.91 -3.31 7.94
CA ALA A 95 -9.69 -4.42 8.46
C ALA A 95 -9.57 -4.54 10.00
N ASP A 96 -8.37 -4.28 10.56
CA ASP A 96 -8.15 -4.24 12.01
C ASP A 96 -9.01 -3.16 12.67
N ASN A 97 -9.02 -1.94 12.13
CA ASN A 97 -9.82 -0.84 12.65
C ASN A 97 -11.32 -1.17 12.61
N CYS A 98 -11.79 -1.85 11.55
CA CYS A 98 -13.18 -2.30 11.45
C CYS A 98 -13.52 -3.36 12.52
N ARG A 99 -12.64 -4.35 12.73
CA ARG A 99 -12.79 -5.35 13.79
C ARG A 99 -12.77 -4.73 15.19
N ASP A 100 -11.87 -3.77 15.42
CA ASP A 100 -11.78 -3.04 16.69
C ASP A 100 -13.07 -2.22 16.94
N THR A 101 -13.62 -1.58 15.92
CA THR A 101 -14.90 -0.86 16.01
C THR A 101 -16.02 -1.80 16.44
N LYS A 102 -16.13 -2.98 15.81
CA LYS A 102 -17.11 -4.01 16.19
C LYS A 102 -16.92 -4.50 17.62
N ALA A 103 -15.66 -4.78 18.00
CA ALA A 103 -15.34 -5.25 19.37
C ALA A 103 -15.69 -4.24 20.44
N MET A 104 -15.71 -2.94 20.13
CA MET A 104 -16.16 -1.85 21.01
C MET A 104 -17.67 -1.62 20.98
N GLY A 105 -18.45 -2.43 20.26
CA GLY A 105 -19.91 -2.30 20.14
C GLY A 105 -20.36 -1.28 19.10
N GLY A 106 -19.44 -0.74 18.28
CA GLY A 106 -19.76 0.16 17.18
C GLY A 106 -20.36 -0.62 16.00
N GLN A 107 -21.40 -0.06 15.39
CA GLN A 107 -22.04 -0.64 14.21
C GLN A 107 -21.44 -0.09 12.90
N ARG A 108 -20.86 1.10 12.93
CA ARG A 108 -20.33 1.80 11.78
C ARG A 108 -18.97 2.37 12.07
N MET A 109 -18.08 2.30 11.10
CA MET A 109 -16.78 2.95 11.12
C MET A 109 -16.76 4.06 10.07
N GLU A 110 -16.42 5.26 10.48
CA GLU A 110 -16.24 6.40 9.56
C GLU A 110 -15.03 6.19 8.66
N VAL A 111 -15.20 6.50 7.38
CA VAL A 111 -14.18 6.34 6.33
C VAL A 111 -14.21 7.56 5.42
N ALA A 112 -13.03 8.00 5.02
CA ALA A 112 -12.87 8.93 3.91
C ALA A 112 -11.94 8.34 2.85
N VAL A 113 -12.23 8.60 1.58
CA VAL A 113 -11.42 8.14 0.45
C VAL A 113 -10.97 9.35 -0.35
N ALA A 114 -9.65 9.50 -0.52
CA ALA A 114 -9.07 10.54 -1.36
C ALA A 114 -8.62 9.96 -2.71
N ILE A 115 -8.95 10.66 -3.79
CA ILE A 115 -8.56 10.31 -5.16
C ILE A 115 -7.82 11.51 -5.75
N GLY A 116 -6.71 11.25 -6.46
CA GLY A 116 -5.93 12.32 -7.09
C GLY A 116 -5.13 13.15 -6.08
N THR A 117 -4.29 12.51 -5.30
CA THR A 117 -3.36 13.17 -4.39
C THR A 117 -1.99 13.37 -5.05
N ASP A 118 -1.11 14.11 -4.38
CA ASP A 118 0.31 14.17 -4.74
C ASP A 118 0.89 12.74 -4.84
N PRO A 119 1.71 12.41 -5.87
CA PRO A 119 2.25 11.08 -6.06
C PRO A 119 3.01 10.51 -4.84
N VAL A 120 3.70 11.36 -4.08
CA VAL A 120 4.40 10.93 -2.86
C VAL A 120 3.41 10.57 -1.76
N VAL A 121 2.27 11.28 -1.66
CA VAL A 121 1.19 10.93 -0.72
C VAL A 121 0.54 9.61 -1.13
N THR A 122 0.33 9.41 -2.45
CA THR A 122 -0.16 8.14 -3.01
C THR A 122 0.78 6.99 -2.67
N TYR A 123 2.08 7.17 -2.90
CA TYR A 123 3.10 6.17 -2.54
C TYR A 123 3.12 5.86 -1.03
N ALA A 124 3.05 6.89 -0.18
CA ALA A 124 3.11 6.70 1.27
C ALA A 124 1.99 5.80 1.80
N ALA A 125 0.81 5.81 1.16
CA ALA A 125 -0.30 4.92 1.50
C ALA A 125 -0.05 3.43 1.18
N THR A 126 0.95 3.13 0.35
CA THR A 126 1.35 1.75 0.00
C THR A 126 2.61 1.30 0.74
N ALA A 127 3.33 2.22 1.38
CA ALA A 127 4.60 1.94 2.00
C ALA A 127 4.45 0.92 3.17
N PRO A 128 5.37 -0.05 3.29
CA PRO A 128 5.32 -1.07 4.35
C PRO A 128 5.81 -0.49 5.68
N LEU A 129 5.09 0.51 6.18
CA LEU A 129 5.42 1.17 7.44
C LEU A 129 5.05 0.28 8.64
N PRO A 130 5.82 0.35 9.75
CA PRO A 130 5.41 -0.26 10.99
C PRO A 130 4.05 0.27 11.46
N ARG A 131 3.30 -0.57 12.18
CA ARG A 131 2.02 -0.18 12.77
C ARG A 131 2.19 1.11 13.60
N ASP A 132 1.19 2.00 13.52
CA ASP A 132 1.15 3.28 14.23
C ASP A 132 2.12 4.38 13.73
N ILE A 133 2.83 4.16 12.64
CA ILE A 133 3.53 5.23 11.92
C ILE A 133 2.56 5.88 10.94
N ASP A 134 2.35 7.19 11.10
CA ASP A 134 1.44 7.96 10.23
C ASP A 134 2.05 8.12 8.83
N GLU A 135 1.36 7.62 7.81
CA GLU A 135 1.76 7.68 6.40
C GLU A 135 1.93 9.13 5.92
N MET A 136 1.18 10.07 6.50
CA MET A 136 1.32 11.50 6.13
C MET A 136 2.58 12.14 6.70
N VAL A 137 3.10 11.64 7.81
CA VAL A 137 4.43 12.01 8.33
C VAL A 137 5.52 11.48 7.39
N PHE A 138 5.38 10.22 6.94
CA PHE A 138 6.31 9.62 5.98
C PHE A 138 6.28 10.36 4.64
N ALA A 139 5.10 10.71 4.12
CA ALA A 139 4.97 11.53 2.92
C ALA A 139 5.64 12.90 3.11
N GLY A 140 5.49 13.52 4.28
CA GLY A 140 6.15 14.79 4.62
C GLY A 140 7.68 14.67 4.66
N PHE A 141 8.19 13.55 5.15
CA PHE A 141 9.62 13.23 5.12
C PHE A 141 10.14 13.15 3.68
N LEU A 142 9.50 12.35 2.83
CA LEU A 142 9.90 12.16 1.43
C LEU A 142 9.82 13.46 0.61
N ARG A 143 8.81 14.28 0.87
CA ARG A 143 8.59 15.56 0.16
C ARG A 143 9.48 16.69 0.67
N HIS A 144 10.15 16.52 1.80
CA HIS A 144 10.78 17.60 2.56
C HIS A 144 9.84 18.78 2.86
N LYS A 145 8.53 18.51 2.91
CA LYS A 145 7.47 19.50 3.13
C LYS A 145 6.25 18.82 3.74
N SER A 146 5.67 19.46 4.76
CA SER A 146 4.44 18.98 5.41
C SER A 146 3.31 18.75 4.40
N VAL A 147 2.55 17.67 4.58
CA VAL A 147 1.28 17.46 3.90
C VAL A 147 0.23 18.35 4.56
N GLU A 148 -0.45 19.16 3.78
CA GLU A 148 -1.60 19.93 4.27
C GLU A 148 -2.81 19.01 4.34
N MET A 149 -3.47 18.97 5.51
CA MET A 149 -4.64 18.15 5.81
C MET A 149 -5.83 19.04 6.12
N VAL A 150 -7.02 18.60 5.71
CA VAL A 150 -8.27 19.28 6.03
C VAL A 150 -9.26 18.29 6.64
N LYS A 151 -10.04 18.74 7.62
CA LYS A 151 -11.13 17.94 8.20
C LYS A 151 -12.22 17.71 7.16
N CYS A 152 -12.72 16.50 7.07
CA CYS A 152 -13.89 16.15 6.28
C CYS A 152 -15.13 16.94 6.72
N LYS A 153 -16.16 16.98 5.89
CA LYS A 153 -17.40 17.72 6.15
C LYS A 153 -18.37 16.96 7.05
N THR A 154 -18.44 15.63 6.87
CA THR A 154 -19.50 14.81 7.48
C THR A 154 -18.95 13.72 8.40
N VAL A 155 -17.65 13.42 8.33
CA VAL A 155 -16.99 12.40 9.16
C VAL A 155 -15.80 12.97 9.92
N ASP A 156 -15.44 12.38 11.06
CA ASP A 156 -14.31 12.81 11.88
C ASP A 156 -12.98 12.24 11.38
N VAL A 157 -12.68 12.49 10.11
CA VAL A 157 -11.45 12.08 9.44
C VAL A 157 -10.81 13.30 8.78
N GLU A 158 -9.49 13.34 8.74
CA GLU A 158 -8.74 14.36 7.99
C GLU A 158 -8.11 13.74 6.75
N VAL A 159 -8.16 14.50 5.64
CA VAL A 159 -7.70 14.09 4.31
C VAL A 159 -6.74 15.10 3.72
N PRO A 160 -5.91 14.72 2.72
CA PRO A 160 -5.02 15.67 2.04
C PRO A 160 -5.81 16.80 1.38
N ALA A 161 -5.51 18.04 1.78
CA ALA A 161 -6.16 19.24 1.28
C ALA A 161 -6.01 19.42 -0.25
N GLY A 162 -4.91 18.90 -0.80
CA GLY A 162 -4.59 18.95 -2.22
C GLY A 162 -5.22 17.87 -3.09
N ALA A 163 -6.00 16.95 -2.53
CA ALA A 163 -6.68 15.91 -3.32
C ALA A 163 -7.63 16.51 -4.37
N GLU A 164 -7.94 15.73 -5.38
CA GLU A 164 -8.90 16.11 -6.43
C GLU A 164 -10.34 15.86 -6.00
N ILE A 165 -10.60 14.67 -5.43
CA ILE A 165 -11.92 14.18 -5.02
C ILE A 165 -11.80 13.51 -3.65
N ILE A 166 -12.77 13.78 -2.78
CA ILE A 166 -12.93 13.09 -1.49
C ILE A 166 -14.33 12.47 -1.44
N LEU A 167 -14.38 11.19 -1.07
CA LEU A 167 -15.61 10.48 -0.77
C LEU A 167 -15.66 10.31 0.76
N GLU A 168 -16.73 10.76 1.39
CA GLU A 168 -16.92 10.67 2.85
C GLU A 168 -18.10 9.75 3.15
N GLY A 169 -18.01 8.95 4.19
CA GLY A 169 -19.08 8.05 4.57
C GLY A 169 -18.67 7.04 5.63
N TYR A 170 -19.25 5.84 5.56
CA TYR A 170 -19.03 4.82 6.58
C TYR A 170 -19.02 3.40 5.98
N VAL A 171 -18.40 2.50 6.71
CA VAL A 171 -18.54 1.05 6.51
C VAL A 171 -19.34 0.49 7.68
N ASP A 172 -20.43 -0.23 7.37
CA ASP A 172 -21.14 -1.04 8.36
C ASP A 172 -20.30 -2.29 8.68
N VAL A 173 -20.06 -2.55 9.96
CA VAL A 173 -19.10 -3.58 10.39
C VAL A 173 -19.52 -5.00 10.04
N ASP A 174 -20.82 -5.23 9.80
CA ASP A 174 -21.39 -6.54 9.49
C ASP A 174 -21.86 -6.70 8.05
N GLU A 175 -22.01 -5.60 7.29
CA GLU A 175 -22.46 -5.67 5.90
C GLU A 175 -21.35 -6.16 4.99
N ARG A 176 -21.68 -7.12 4.12
CA ARG A 176 -20.79 -7.66 3.09
C ARG A 176 -21.57 -7.80 1.78
N ARG A 177 -20.91 -7.47 0.67
CA ARG A 177 -21.42 -7.71 -0.69
C ARG A 177 -20.39 -8.41 -1.54
N TRP A 178 -20.84 -9.09 -2.55
CA TRP A 178 -20.01 -9.77 -3.54
C TRP A 178 -19.21 -8.76 -4.35
N GLU A 179 -17.89 -8.90 -4.36
CA GLU A 179 -16.92 -8.05 -5.07
C GLU A 179 -16.09 -8.91 -6.02
N GLY A 180 -15.83 -8.38 -7.20
CA GLY A 180 -15.00 -9.04 -8.20
C GLY A 180 -15.81 -9.80 -9.25
N PRO A 181 -15.15 -10.57 -10.12
CA PRO A 181 -13.68 -10.65 -10.22
C PRO A 181 -13.04 -9.33 -10.64
N PHE A 182 -11.73 -9.20 -10.42
CA PHE A 182 -10.93 -8.04 -10.78
C PHE A 182 -9.67 -8.46 -11.53
N GLY A 183 -9.40 -7.84 -12.69
CA GLY A 183 -8.15 -8.04 -13.43
C GLY A 183 -6.99 -7.45 -12.64
N ASP A 184 -6.18 -8.31 -12.01
CA ASP A 184 -5.23 -7.94 -10.98
C ASP A 184 -3.77 -7.88 -11.49
N HIS A 185 -2.85 -7.43 -10.63
CA HIS A 185 -1.43 -7.23 -10.91
C HIS A 185 -0.69 -8.51 -11.35
N THR A 186 -1.19 -9.68 -11.01
CA THR A 186 -0.65 -10.96 -11.50
C THR A 186 -0.88 -11.19 -12.98
N GLY A 187 -1.76 -10.40 -13.64
CA GLY A 187 -2.22 -10.62 -15.00
C GLY A 187 -3.35 -11.64 -15.12
N TYR A 188 -3.89 -12.08 -13.99
CA TYR A 188 -5.04 -12.96 -13.88
C TYR A 188 -6.18 -12.26 -13.13
N TYR A 189 -7.40 -12.78 -13.27
CA TYR A 189 -8.52 -12.30 -12.48
C TYR A 189 -8.44 -12.86 -11.07
N SER A 190 -8.56 -11.97 -10.07
CA SER A 190 -8.76 -12.37 -8.68
C SER A 190 -10.13 -13.02 -8.50
N LEU A 191 -10.23 -13.93 -7.56
CA LEU A 191 -11.50 -14.55 -7.20
C LEU A 191 -12.47 -13.50 -6.63
N ALA A 192 -13.74 -13.64 -6.98
CA ALA A 192 -14.80 -12.84 -6.36
C ALA A 192 -15.13 -13.40 -4.98
N ASP A 193 -15.38 -12.52 -4.00
CA ASP A 193 -15.70 -12.88 -2.63
C ASP A 193 -16.52 -11.76 -1.95
N TYR A 194 -16.92 -11.98 -0.70
CA TYR A 194 -17.66 -11.04 0.11
C TYR A 194 -16.76 -10.05 0.83
N TYR A 195 -16.90 -8.76 0.53
CA TYR A 195 -16.15 -7.67 1.15
C TYR A 195 -17.07 -6.65 1.83
N PRO A 196 -16.54 -5.85 2.80
CA PRO A 196 -17.28 -4.74 3.40
C PRO A 196 -17.83 -3.77 2.35
N VAL A 197 -18.88 -3.09 2.70
CA VAL A 197 -19.53 -2.07 1.84
C VAL A 197 -19.24 -0.69 2.39
N PHE A 198 -18.76 0.20 1.54
CA PHE A 198 -18.60 1.61 1.85
C PHE A 198 -19.79 2.40 1.33
N HIS A 199 -20.51 3.06 2.24
CA HIS A 199 -21.65 3.93 1.97
C HIS A 199 -21.20 5.38 1.92
N ILE A 200 -21.37 6.03 0.78
CA ILE A 200 -20.95 7.41 0.53
C ILE A 200 -22.10 8.34 0.89
N THR A 201 -21.86 9.24 1.83
CA THR A 201 -22.83 10.22 2.33
C THR A 201 -22.51 11.65 1.91
N CYS A 202 -21.25 11.91 1.50
CA CYS A 202 -20.83 13.20 1.00
C CYS A 202 -19.70 13.01 -0.01
N ILE A 203 -19.71 13.84 -1.06
CA ILE A 203 -18.60 13.94 -2.00
C ILE A 203 -18.14 15.39 -2.00
N THR A 204 -16.83 15.61 -1.81
CA THR A 204 -16.23 16.93 -2.03
C THR A 204 -15.18 16.86 -3.12
N HIS A 205 -15.00 17.92 -3.89
CA HIS A 205 -14.02 17.94 -4.98
C HIS A 205 -13.62 19.35 -5.39
N ARG A 206 -12.54 19.44 -6.15
CA ARG A 206 -12.17 20.69 -6.85
C ARG A 206 -13.23 21.06 -7.87
N LYS A 207 -13.31 22.32 -8.28
CA LYS A 207 -14.26 22.77 -9.33
C LYS A 207 -14.15 21.96 -10.62
N ASN A 208 -12.91 21.67 -11.04
CA ASN A 208 -12.60 20.87 -12.22
C ASN A 208 -11.67 19.74 -11.79
N PRO A 209 -12.19 18.66 -11.16
CA PRO A 209 -11.34 17.62 -10.62
C PRO A 209 -10.75 16.75 -11.72
N ILE A 210 -9.49 16.37 -11.54
CA ILE A 210 -8.82 15.36 -12.36
C ILE A 210 -9.01 14.01 -11.69
N TYR A 211 -9.64 13.06 -12.40
CA TYR A 211 -9.81 11.71 -11.90
C TYR A 211 -8.52 10.90 -12.13
N ALA A 212 -7.77 10.67 -11.05
CA ALA A 212 -6.59 9.83 -11.08
C ALA A 212 -6.96 8.34 -11.04
N SER A 213 -6.45 7.58 -11.98
CA SER A 213 -6.72 6.15 -12.13
C SER A 213 -5.49 5.44 -12.68
N THR A 214 -5.42 4.13 -12.46
CA THR A 214 -4.51 3.22 -13.12
C THR A 214 -5.26 2.01 -13.67
N ILE A 215 -4.69 1.33 -14.65
CA ILE A 215 -5.15 0.02 -15.11
C ILE A 215 -4.22 -1.01 -14.48
N VAL A 216 -4.71 -1.70 -13.47
CA VAL A 216 -3.98 -2.79 -12.82
C VAL A 216 -3.92 -3.98 -13.77
N GLY A 217 -2.79 -4.67 -13.84
CA GLY A 217 -2.66 -5.82 -14.72
C GLY A 217 -1.23 -6.36 -14.80
N LYS A 218 -1.01 -7.25 -15.75
CA LYS A 218 0.30 -7.85 -16.01
C LYS A 218 1.39 -6.79 -16.17
N PRO A 219 2.55 -6.95 -15.52
CA PRO A 219 3.68 -6.02 -15.63
C PRO A 219 4.08 -5.68 -17.08
N PRO A 220 4.58 -4.45 -17.32
CA PRO A 220 4.81 -3.37 -16.35
C PRO A 220 3.56 -2.49 -16.19
N MET A 221 3.04 -2.39 -14.95
CA MET A 221 1.99 -1.46 -14.55
C MET A 221 2.48 -0.64 -13.33
N GLU A 222 1.61 0.11 -12.65
CA GLU A 222 1.99 1.01 -11.56
C GLU A 222 2.73 0.31 -10.42
N ASP A 223 2.33 -0.91 -10.07
CA ASP A 223 2.89 -1.69 -8.96
C ASP A 223 4.38 -1.95 -9.11
N CYS A 224 4.85 -2.11 -10.34
CA CYS A 224 6.28 -2.28 -10.63
C CYS A 224 7.10 -1.06 -10.19
N PHE A 225 6.58 0.13 -10.41
CA PHE A 225 7.25 1.38 -10.04
C PHE A 225 7.15 1.64 -8.53
N ILE A 226 6.00 1.33 -7.92
CA ILE A 226 5.79 1.37 -6.47
C ILE A 226 6.75 0.39 -5.78
N ALA A 227 6.87 -0.83 -6.29
CA ALA A 227 7.79 -1.83 -5.77
C ALA A 227 9.25 -1.39 -5.87
N LYS A 228 9.67 -0.84 -7.00
CA LYS A 228 11.04 -0.34 -7.18
C LYS A 228 11.35 0.82 -6.24
N ALA A 229 10.40 1.71 -5.99
CA ALA A 229 10.55 2.76 -4.98
C ALA A 229 10.69 2.17 -3.57
N THR A 230 9.83 1.21 -3.21
CA THR A 230 9.88 0.51 -1.91
C THR A 230 11.20 -0.22 -1.73
N GLU A 231 11.64 -0.97 -2.74
CA GLU A 231 12.93 -1.69 -2.75
C GLU A 231 14.09 -0.75 -2.41
N ARG A 232 14.16 0.41 -3.05
CA ARG A 232 15.27 1.36 -2.85
C ARG A 232 15.17 2.14 -1.54
N LEU A 233 13.97 2.57 -1.16
CA LEU A 233 13.76 3.36 0.06
C LEU A 233 13.94 2.53 1.35
N PHE A 234 13.55 1.26 1.31
CA PHE A 234 13.60 0.38 2.48
C PHE A 234 14.85 -0.51 2.55
N LEU A 235 15.68 -0.57 1.50
CA LEU A 235 16.94 -1.31 1.53
C LEU A 235 17.83 -0.97 2.74
N PRO A 236 18.04 0.29 3.15
CA PRO A 236 18.87 0.59 4.34
C PRO A 236 18.29 0.02 5.64
N LEU A 237 16.97 -0.04 5.78
CA LEU A 237 16.32 -0.67 6.94
C LEU A 237 16.47 -2.19 6.92
N LEU A 238 16.37 -2.80 5.74
CA LEU A 238 16.61 -4.23 5.56
C LEU A 238 18.05 -4.57 5.90
N GLN A 239 19.03 -3.78 5.44
CA GLN A 239 20.45 -3.95 5.77
C GLN A 239 20.75 -3.77 7.26
N GLN A 240 19.97 -2.95 7.95
CA GLN A 240 20.08 -2.82 9.41
C GLN A 240 19.58 -4.07 10.14
N ALA A 241 18.51 -4.68 9.63
CA ALA A 241 17.92 -5.90 10.20
C ALA A 241 18.71 -7.16 9.82
N ILE A 242 19.24 -7.21 8.59
CA ILE A 242 20.01 -8.33 8.02
C ILE A 242 21.33 -7.77 7.44
N PRO A 243 22.36 -7.59 8.28
CA PRO A 243 23.56 -6.83 7.90
C PRO A 243 24.40 -7.43 6.75
N GLU A 244 24.24 -8.72 6.46
CA GLU A 244 24.88 -9.38 5.33
C GLU A 244 24.27 -9.00 3.96
N VAL A 245 23.06 -8.45 3.91
CA VAL A 245 22.44 -8.00 2.66
C VAL A 245 23.20 -6.83 2.07
N VAL A 246 23.59 -6.95 0.81
CA VAL A 246 24.29 -5.91 0.05
C VAL A 246 23.28 -5.16 -0.83
N ASP A 247 22.48 -5.89 -1.60
CA ASP A 247 21.44 -5.32 -2.45
C ASP A 247 20.29 -6.32 -2.67
N ILE A 248 19.15 -5.79 -3.10
CA ILE A 248 17.98 -6.59 -3.47
C ILE A 248 17.42 -6.10 -4.80
N ASN A 249 16.74 -6.99 -5.52
CA ASN A 249 15.93 -6.66 -6.69
C ASN A 249 14.64 -7.48 -6.66
N MET A 250 13.52 -6.82 -6.83
CA MET A 250 12.23 -7.45 -7.07
C MET A 250 11.93 -7.36 -8.57
N PRO A 251 12.17 -8.46 -9.34
CA PRO A 251 11.97 -8.44 -10.78
C PRO A 251 10.51 -8.22 -11.15
N LEU A 252 10.26 -7.60 -12.30
CA LEU A 252 8.91 -7.28 -12.78
C LEU A 252 8.04 -8.53 -12.92
N GLU A 253 8.64 -9.62 -13.36
CA GLU A 253 7.98 -10.92 -13.53
C GLU A 253 7.52 -11.55 -12.21
N GLY A 254 8.13 -11.14 -11.10
CA GLY A 254 7.71 -11.48 -9.73
C GLY A 254 6.62 -10.57 -9.18
N VAL A 255 5.99 -9.75 -10.01
CA VAL A 255 4.85 -8.86 -9.68
C VAL A 255 4.99 -8.17 -8.32
N PHE A 256 6.13 -7.52 -8.11
CA PHE A 256 6.53 -6.73 -6.94
C PHE A 256 6.67 -7.48 -5.58
N HIS A 257 6.24 -8.73 -5.44
CA HIS A 257 6.35 -9.43 -4.15
C HIS A 257 6.55 -10.94 -4.24
N ASP A 258 6.33 -11.57 -5.40
CA ASP A 258 6.43 -13.03 -5.53
C ASP A 258 7.88 -13.52 -5.66
N CYS A 259 8.79 -12.67 -6.13
CA CYS A 259 10.20 -13.03 -6.32
C CYS A 259 11.12 -11.92 -5.81
N ILE A 260 12.23 -12.31 -5.20
CA ILE A 260 13.31 -11.38 -4.81
C ILE A 260 14.67 -12.00 -5.08
N PHE A 261 15.57 -11.22 -5.69
CA PHE A 261 17.00 -11.51 -5.78
C PHE A 261 17.72 -10.75 -4.67
N VAL A 262 18.62 -11.41 -3.97
CA VAL A 262 19.33 -10.84 -2.83
C VAL A 262 20.81 -11.15 -2.95
N SER A 263 21.67 -10.13 -3.03
CA SER A 263 23.11 -10.32 -2.89
C SER A 263 23.54 -10.17 -1.43
N ILE A 264 24.38 -11.09 -0.97
CA ILE A 264 24.85 -11.11 0.42
C ILE A 264 26.36 -11.21 0.52
N LYS A 265 26.93 -10.59 1.55
CA LYS A 265 28.31 -10.82 1.97
C LYS A 265 28.36 -12.06 2.89
N LYS A 266 28.52 -13.22 2.27
CA LYS A 266 28.58 -14.50 2.99
C LYS A 266 29.90 -14.62 3.76
N THR A 267 29.83 -15.00 5.03
CA THR A 267 30.99 -15.20 5.92
C THR A 267 31.09 -16.61 6.50
N TYR A 268 30.02 -17.41 6.41
CA TYR A 268 29.98 -18.80 6.88
C TYR A 268 29.02 -19.64 6.04
N PRO A 269 29.18 -20.99 6.06
CA PRO A 269 28.26 -21.90 5.37
C PRO A 269 26.81 -21.76 5.85
N MET A 270 25.83 -21.97 4.96
CA MET A 270 24.39 -21.92 5.24
C MET A 270 23.81 -20.52 5.56
N GLN A 271 24.60 -19.46 5.50
CA GLN A 271 24.14 -18.10 5.79
C GLN A 271 23.04 -17.62 4.82
N ALA A 272 23.05 -18.12 3.57
CA ALA A 272 21.97 -17.86 2.61
C ALA A 272 20.60 -18.32 3.15
N LYS A 273 20.55 -19.51 3.80
CA LYS A 273 19.30 -20.01 4.39
C LYS A 273 18.83 -19.17 5.57
N LYS A 274 19.76 -18.62 6.38
CA LYS A 274 19.43 -17.65 7.42
C LYS A 274 18.76 -16.40 6.82
N VAL A 275 19.30 -15.88 5.70
CA VAL A 275 18.73 -14.71 5.03
C VAL A 275 17.33 -15.01 4.48
N MET A 276 17.14 -16.15 3.82
CA MET A 276 15.82 -16.59 3.32
C MET A 276 14.78 -16.64 4.44
N THR A 277 15.10 -17.29 5.57
CA THR A 277 14.17 -17.40 6.71
C THR A 277 13.91 -16.05 7.37
N ALA A 278 14.91 -15.19 7.45
CA ALA A 278 14.74 -13.82 7.97
C ALA A 278 13.79 -13.00 7.10
N LEU A 279 13.93 -13.06 5.77
CA LEU A 279 13.05 -12.36 4.83
C LEU A 279 11.60 -12.86 4.95
N TRP A 280 11.37 -14.17 4.94
CA TRP A 280 10.02 -14.73 5.12
C TRP A 280 9.38 -14.40 6.48
N GLY A 281 10.17 -14.09 7.51
CA GLY A 281 9.69 -13.63 8.81
C GLY A 281 9.39 -12.13 8.88
N MET A 282 9.58 -11.36 7.80
CA MET A 282 9.52 -9.89 7.83
C MET A 282 8.30 -9.32 7.11
N GLY A 283 7.25 -8.96 7.85
CA GLY A 283 6.12 -8.19 7.33
C GLY A 283 5.52 -8.78 6.04
N GLN A 284 5.40 -7.96 4.99
CA GLN A 284 4.84 -8.40 3.71
C GLN A 284 5.78 -9.32 2.90
N MET A 285 7.06 -9.41 3.25
CA MET A 285 7.98 -10.36 2.60
C MET A 285 7.63 -11.82 2.88
N MET A 286 6.73 -12.10 3.82
CA MET A 286 6.21 -13.45 4.07
C MET A 286 5.51 -14.07 2.84
N PHE A 287 5.03 -13.24 1.90
CA PHE A 287 4.34 -13.69 0.69
C PHE A 287 5.28 -14.02 -0.47
N ILE A 288 6.58 -13.78 -0.34
CA ILE A 288 7.54 -14.06 -1.40
C ILE A 288 7.59 -15.56 -1.68
N LYS A 289 7.24 -15.94 -2.90
CA LYS A 289 7.23 -17.34 -3.36
C LYS A 289 8.63 -17.87 -3.68
N MET A 290 9.52 -16.99 -4.18
CA MET A 290 10.88 -17.36 -4.59
C MET A 290 11.91 -16.36 -4.09
N ILE A 291 12.87 -16.82 -3.30
CA ILE A 291 14.02 -16.02 -2.86
C ILE A 291 15.28 -16.62 -3.48
N ILE A 292 16.00 -15.82 -4.27
CA ILE A 292 17.28 -16.21 -4.85
C ILE A 292 18.38 -15.41 -4.18
N VAL A 293 19.28 -16.13 -3.50
CA VAL A 293 20.42 -15.51 -2.81
C VAL A 293 21.69 -15.77 -3.59
N VAL A 294 22.43 -14.71 -3.88
CA VAL A 294 23.70 -14.74 -4.62
C VAL A 294 24.81 -14.05 -3.83
N ASP A 295 26.05 -14.22 -4.27
CA ASP A 295 27.20 -13.59 -3.63
C ASP A 295 27.24 -12.07 -3.88
N ALA A 296 27.91 -11.33 -2.99
CA ALA A 296 27.96 -9.86 -2.95
C ALA A 296 28.47 -9.19 -4.24
N HIS A 297 29.26 -9.90 -5.05
CA HIS A 297 29.78 -9.36 -6.31
C HIS A 297 28.80 -9.45 -7.49
N VAL A 298 27.70 -10.18 -7.33
CA VAL A 298 26.65 -10.31 -8.37
C VAL A 298 25.74 -9.10 -8.34
N ASN A 299 25.59 -8.46 -9.48
CA ASN A 299 24.64 -7.37 -9.62
C ASN A 299 23.22 -7.90 -9.74
N VAL A 300 22.44 -7.82 -8.65
CA VAL A 300 21.05 -8.29 -8.63
C VAL A 300 20.11 -7.46 -9.50
N GLN A 301 20.51 -6.27 -9.93
CA GLN A 301 19.73 -5.46 -10.88
C GLN A 301 19.90 -5.95 -12.32
N ASP A 302 20.92 -6.80 -12.61
CA ASP A 302 21.05 -7.51 -13.88
C ASP A 302 20.46 -8.93 -13.74
N GLU A 303 19.18 -9.04 -14.07
CA GLU A 303 18.45 -10.30 -13.95
C GLU A 303 19.07 -11.42 -14.79
N LYS A 304 19.65 -11.09 -15.96
CA LYS A 304 20.30 -12.08 -16.82
C LYS A 304 21.54 -12.66 -16.18
N GLU A 305 22.35 -11.82 -15.48
CA GLU A 305 23.48 -12.30 -14.72
C GLU A 305 23.02 -13.22 -13.57
N VAL A 306 21.97 -12.82 -12.82
CA VAL A 306 21.43 -13.65 -11.74
C VAL A 306 21.01 -15.01 -12.26
N TRP A 307 20.21 -15.08 -13.32
CA TRP A 307 19.77 -16.36 -13.90
C TRP A 307 20.93 -17.18 -14.43
N TRP A 308 21.92 -16.54 -15.07
CA TRP A 308 23.11 -17.26 -15.51
C TRP A 308 23.87 -17.88 -14.32
N ARG A 309 24.02 -17.17 -13.21
CA ARG A 309 24.64 -17.71 -11.98
C ARG A 309 23.85 -18.87 -11.42
N VAL A 310 22.53 -18.74 -11.32
CA VAL A 310 21.64 -19.79 -10.80
C VAL A 310 21.81 -21.06 -11.65
N PHE A 311 21.57 -20.99 -12.94
CA PHE A 311 21.54 -22.19 -13.77
C PHE A 311 22.90 -22.91 -13.89
N ASN A 312 24.01 -22.19 -13.76
CA ASN A 312 25.32 -22.79 -13.85
C ASN A 312 25.94 -23.27 -12.54
N ASN A 313 25.38 -22.87 -11.40
CA ASN A 313 25.98 -23.17 -10.10
C ASN A 313 25.07 -23.94 -9.14
N ILE A 314 23.77 -24.00 -9.41
CA ILE A 314 22.81 -24.64 -8.50
C ILE A 314 22.95 -26.17 -8.53
N ASP A 315 22.94 -26.76 -7.34
CA ASP A 315 22.66 -28.17 -7.10
C ASP A 315 21.37 -28.28 -6.30
N ALA A 316 20.32 -28.85 -6.91
CA ALA A 316 18.98 -28.86 -6.34
C ALA A 316 18.91 -29.53 -4.95
N LYS A 317 19.75 -30.54 -4.69
CA LYS A 317 19.77 -31.22 -3.41
C LYS A 317 20.42 -30.41 -2.30
N ARG A 318 21.44 -29.63 -2.64
CA ARG A 318 22.24 -28.82 -1.70
C ARG A 318 21.64 -27.43 -1.48
N ASP A 319 21.19 -26.77 -2.57
CA ASP A 319 20.97 -25.33 -2.63
C ASP A 319 19.49 -24.92 -2.54
N LEU A 320 18.55 -25.86 -2.73
CA LEU A 320 17.14 -25.55 -2.56
C LEU A 320 16.71 -25.69 -1.10
N MET A 321 15.81 -24.79 -0.71
CA MET A 321 15.07 -24.85 0.54
C MET A 321 13.59 -24.62 0.23
N MET A 322 12.75 -25.62 0.51
CA MET A 322 11.30 -25.54 0.35
C MET A 322 10.68 -25.37 1.72
N VAL A 323 9.78 -24.40 1.86
CA VAL A 323 9.11 -24.07 3.12
C VAL A 323 7.63 -23.93 2.84
N GLU A 324 6.80 -24.53 3.68
CA GLU A 324 5.37 -24.23 3.73
C GLU A 324 5.18 -22.92 4.50
N GLY A 325 4.48 -21.97 3.92
CA GLY A 325 4.32 -20.65 4.51
C GLY A 325 3.01 -19.99 4.13
N PRO A 326 2.79 -18.76 4.60
CA PRO A 326 1.63 -17.97 4.22
C PRO A 326 1.55 -17.82 2.71
N LEU A 327 0.35 -17.96 2.19
CA LEU A 327 0.03 -17.68 0.78
C LEU A 327 -0.67 -16.33 0.67
N ASP A 328 -0.41 -15.64 -0.42
CA ASP A 328 -1.12 -14.42 -0.80
C ASP A 328 -2.50 -14.74 -1.36
#